data_b899fe69d255d8dd9457e1fa61fce819
#
_entry.id   b899fe69d255d8dd9457e1fa61fce819
#
_cell.length_a   1.000
_cell.length_b   1.000
_cell.length_c   1.000
_cell.angle_alpha   90.00
_cell.angle_beta   90.00
_cell.angle_gamma   90.00
#
_symmetry.space_group_name_H-M   'P 1'
#
loop_
_entity.id
_entity.type
_entity.pdbx_description
1 polymer ?
#
loop_
_entity_poly.entity_id
_entity_poly.type
_entity_poly.pdbx_seq_one_letter_code
_entity_poly.pdbx_strand_id
1 'polypeptide(L)'
;MPIYDALSALPNGEPSPWGDPIKISYGQRDVLLYAVGIGSTDLRFTYEGHPDYSVFPTFPIRWGGMGAPIDEQHIPRSPLPLMIDAERYLSVEKPLPLEGTVTLQSRIVGVHPRGKGYGFVECETLVTDLDGEVCVRMANGSFRRGVQVLGDIEPFTGSGQTFSSKIEVPGKMPDVTLETRISVNQAQIYRLSGDYNALHVDPAAANFGGFEEPILHGLCTLGHVANMLLGAFCGGESKL
;
A
#
# COMPACT_ATOMS: atom_id res chain seq x y z
N MET A 1 10.80 5.84 -17.08
CA MET A 1 10.70 7.12 -16.37
C MET A 1 9.93 6.84 -15.11
N PRO A 2 10.46 7.07 -13.92
CA PRO A 2 9.68 6.86 -12.70
C PRO A 2 8.43 7.72 -12.75
N ILE A 3 7.29 7.12 -12.43
CA ILE A 3 5.97 7.76 -12.50
C ILE A 3 5.88 9.01 -11.58
N TYR A 4 6.76 9.12 -10.59
CA TYR A 4 6.76 10.19 -9.60
C TYR A 4 7.60 11.44 -9.95
N ASP A 5 8.29 11.48 -11.08
CA ASP A 5 9.05 12.69 -11.48
C ASP A 5 8.15 13.86 -11.91
N ALA A 6 6.85 13.63 -11.98
CA ALA A 6 5.87 14.60 -12.44
C ALA A 6 4.91 15.11 -11.36
N LEU A 7 5.12 14.77 -10.08
CA LEU A 7 4.12 15.01 -9.05
C LEU A 7 4.41 16.26 -8.23
N SER A 8 3.43 17.11 -8.17
CA SER A 8 3.40 18.25 -7.30
C SER A 8 2.21 18.15 -6.35
N ALA A 9 2.45 18.36 -5.08
CA ALA A 9 1.55 17.88 -4.06
C ALA A 9 0.81 18.94 -3.27
N LEU A 10 1.42 20.05 -3.03
CA LEU A 10 0.89 21.10 -2.19
C LEU A 10 0.45 22.29 -3.02
N PRO A 11 -0.22 23.30 -2.46
CA PRO A 11 -0.75 24.43 -3.21
C PRO A 11 0.25 25.14 -4.11
N ASN A 12 1.55 25.07 -3.77
CA ASN A 12 2.64 25.64 -4.57
C ASN A 12 3.19 24.66 -5.64
N GLY A 13 2.65 23.44 -5.72
CA GLY A 13 3.08 22.45 -6.70
C GLY A 13 4.32 21.64 -6.32
N GLU A 14 4.79 21.71 -5.08
CA GLU A 14 5.95 20.95 -4.59
C GLU A 14 5.54 19.85 -3.60
N PRO A 15 6.28 18.73 -3.52
CA PRO A 15 6.10 17.75 -2.47
C PRO A 15 6.31 18.37 -1.08
N SER A 16 5.68 17.78 -0.05
CA SER A 16 6.01 18.14 1.33
C SER A 16 7.48 17.82 1.63
N PRO A 17 8.06 18.41 2.69
CA PRO A 17 9.28 17.87 3.26
C PRO A 17 9.12 16.39 3.60
N TRP A 18 10.23 15.65 3.64
CA TRP A 18 10.24 14.30 4.18
C TRP A 18 9.88 14.34 5.67
N GLY A 19 9.05 13.40 6.10
CA GLY A 19 8.79 13.17 7.51
C GLY A 19 10.00 12.62 8.26
N ASP A 20 9.91 12.57 9.57
CA ASP A 20 10.97 12.02 10.41
C ASP A 20 11.23 10.54 10.07
N PRO A 21 12.51 10.12 10.07
CA PRO A 21 12.85 8.72 9.83
C PRO A 21 12.24 7.79 10.88
N ILE A 22 11.57 6.74 10.44
CA ILE A 22 11.02 5.69 11.31
C ILE A 22 11.81 4.41 11.11
N LYS A 23 12.37 3.88 12.21
CA LYS A 23 13.02 2.57 12.20
C LYS A 23 11.99 1.47 12.44
N ILE A 24 12.00 0.48 11.58
CA ILE A 24 11.15 -0.73 11.68
C ILE A 24 12.06 -1.95 11.73
N SER A 25 11.91 -2.75 12.77
CA SER A 25 12.51 -4.07 12.84
C SER A 25 11.46 -5.12 12.49
N TYR A 26 11.86 -6.11 11.73
CA TYR A 26 11.03 -7.26 11.36
C TYR A 26 11.87 -8.53 11.42
N GLY A 27 11.20 -9.64 11.64
CA GLY A 27 11.84 -10.93 11.73
C GLY A 27 11.21 -11.96 10.78
N GLN A 28 11.79 -13.13 10.76
CA GLN A 28 11.33 -14.27 9.95
C GLN A 28 9.83 -14.56 10.11
N ARG A 29 9.30 -14.45 11.34
CA ARG A 29 7.86 -14.65 11.58
C ARG A 29 7.00 -13.65 10.82
N ASP A 30 7.42 -12.39 10.69
CA ASP A 30 6.68 -11.36 9.99
C ASP A 30 6.64 -11.64 8.48
N VAL A 31 7.76 -12.12 7.94
CA VAL A 31 7.91 -12.52 6.53
C VAL A 31 7.00 -13.70 6.20
N LEU A 32 7.04 -14.76 7.01
CA LEU A 32 6.17 -15.94 6.86
C LEU A 32 4.69 -15.57 6.98
N LEU A 33 4.35 -14.77 8.00
CA LEU A 33 2.97 -14.35 8.25
C LEU A 33 2.39 -13.55 7.09
N TYR A 34 3.20 -12.67 6.48
CA TYR A 34 2.78 -11.93 5.29
C TYR A 34 2.50 -12.87 4.12
N ALA A 35 3.44 -13.79 3.81
CA ALA A 35 3.29 -14.73 2.70
C ALA A 35 2.04 -15.61 2.85
N VAL A 36 1.81 -16.15 4.05
CA VAL A 36 0.58 -16.91 4.36
C VAL A 36 -0.65 -16.00 4.29
N GLY A 37 -0.52 -14.75 4.78
CA GLY A 37 -1.58 -13.74 4.79
C GLY A 37 -2.08 -13.33 3.40
N ILE A 38 -1.28 -13.49 2.36
CA ILE A 38 -1.64 -13.25 0.95
C ILE A 38 -1.95 -14.56 0.20
N GLY A 39 -2.15 -15.66 0.92
CA GLY A 39 -2.52 -16.95 0.33
C GLY A 39 -1.39 -17.66 -0.45
N SER A 40 -0.12 -17.30 -0.23
CA SER A 40 0.97 -18.04 -0.83
C SER A 40 1.09 -19.43 -0.24
N THR A 41 1.31 -20.42 -1.09
CA THR A 41 1.65 -21.83 -0.74
C THR A 41 3.02 -22.21 -1.26
N ASP A 42 3.73 -21.27 -1.88
CA ASP A 42 5.08 -21.49 -2.38
C ASP A 42 6.07 -21.60 -1.21
N LEU A 43 6.74 -22.72 -1.10
CA LEU A 43 7.67 -23.01 -0.01
C LEU A 43 8.85 -22.02 0.05
N ARG A 44 9.19 -21.37 -1.06
CA ARG A 44 10.21 -20.32 -1.07
C ARG A 44 9.84 -19.10 -0.23
N PHE A 45 8.57 -18.89 0.06
CA PHE A 45 8.08 -17.77 0.85
C PHE A 45 7.42 -18.20 2.16
N THR A 46 7.08 -19.48 2.30
CA THR A 46 6.27 -20.00 3.42
C THR A 46 6.96 -21.04 4.27
N TYR A 47 8.20 -21.41 3.92
CA TYR A 47 8.96 -22.41 4.68
C TYR A 47 10.44 -22.01 4.82
N GLU A 48 10.85 -21.71 6.04
CA GLU A 48 12.20 -21.26 6.40
C GLU A 48 13.32 -22.27 6.13
N GLY A 49 12.99 -23.54 5.97
CA GLY A 49 13.94 -24.60 5.60
C GLY A 49 14.15 -24.78 4.10
N HIS A 50 13.44 -24.02 3.26
CA HIS A 50 13.64 -24.09 1.82
C HIS A 50 14.97 -23.44 1.41
N PRO A 51 15.79 -24.07 0.49
CA PRO A 51 17.10 -23.52 0.11
C PRO A 51 17.04 -22.10 -0.50
N ASP A 52 15.94 -21.78 -1.18
CA ASP A 52 15.70 -20.46 -1.80
C ASP A 52 14.71 -19.61 -0.98
N TYR A 53 14.62 -19.83 0.33
CA TYR A 53 13.72 -19.07 1.18
C TYR A 53 14.06 -17.58 1.13
N SER A 54 13.04 -16.77 0.86
CA SER A 54 13.20 -15.33 0.63
C SER A 54 11.96 -14.54 1.04
N VAL A 55 12.13 -13.24 1.18
CA VAL A 55 11.03 -12.31 1.44
C VAL A 55 10.15 -12.19 0.20
N PHE A 56 8.83 -12.32 0.38
CA PHE A 56 7.90 -12.11 -0.73
C PHE A 56 8.01 -10.67 -1.24
N PRO A 57 8.10 -10.41 -2.56
CA PRO A 57 8.45 -9.10 -3.11
C PRO A 57 7.55 -7.95 -2.65
N THR A 58 6.25 -8.21 -2.41
CA THR A 58 5.32 -7.18 -1.96
C THR A 58 5.25 -7.00 -0.43
N PHE A 59 6.06 -7.72 0.34
CA PHE A 59 6.10 -7.60 1.80
C PHE A 59 6.23 -6.17 2.32
N PRO A 60 7.08 -5.29 1.75
CA PRO A 60 7.26 -3.93 2.26
C PRO A 60 6.07 -3.01 2.00
N ILE A 61 5.10 -3.39 1.14
CA ILE A 61 3.98 -2.53 0.76
C ILE A 61 3.12 -2.09 1.97
N ARG A 62 3.12 -2.87 3.03
CA ARG A 62 2.43 -2.61 4.30
C ARG A 62 2.96 -1.37 5.05
N TRP A 63 4.13 -0.87 4.69
CA TRP A 63 4.77 0.29 5.30
C TRP A 63 4.51 1.61 4.57
N GLY A 64 3.86 1.55 3.41
CA GLY A 64 3.62 2.73 2.58
C GLY A 64 2.83 3.82 3.29
N GLY A 65 3.36 5.04 3.27
CA GLY A 65 2.75 6.21 3.88
C GLY A 65 2.99 6.37 5.38
N MET A 66 3.69 5.43 6.03
CA MET A 66 4.03 5.57 7.44
C MET A 66 4.96 6.76 7.68
N GLY A 67 4.64 7.58 8.68
CA GLY A 67 5.43 8.75 9.03
C GLY A 67 5.38 9.90 8.02
N ALA A 68 4.45 9.88 7.07
CA ALA A 68 4.21 11.04 6.23
C ALA A 68 3.81 12.24 7.10
N PRO A 69 4.36 13.44 6.86
CA PRO A 69 4.03 14.60 7.66
C PRO A 69 2.53 14.93 7.50
N ILE A 70 1.87 15.19 8.63
CA ILE A 70 0.47 15.59 8.64
C ILE A 70 0.42 17.11 8.69
N ASP A 71 0.11 17.72 7.57
CA ASP A 71 -0.28 19.11 7.51
C ASP A 71 -1.80 19.21 7.66
N GLU A 72 -2.24 19.58 8.85
CA GLU A 72 -3.66 19.63 9.20
C GLU A 72 -4.46 20.66 8.40
N GLN A 73 -3.79 21.64 7.84
CA GLN A 73 -4.43 22.70 7.03
C GLN A 73 -4.69 22.25 5.59
N HIS A 74 -3.82 21.40 5.05
CA HIS A 74 -3.85 21.05 3.63
C HIS A 74 -4.19 19.59 3.34
N ILE A 75 -4.09 18.71 4.35
CA ILE A 75 -4.36 17.28 4.19
C ILE A 75 -5.71 16.94 4.80
N PRO A 76 -6.69 16.51 4.01
CA PRO A 76 -8.02 16.17 4.51
C PRO A 76 -7.94 15.01 5.49
N ARG A 77 -8.46 15.22 6.69
CA ARG A 77 -8.61 14.17 7.71
C ARG A 77 -9.83 13.33 7.43
N SER A 78 -9.72 12.06 7.71
CA SER A 78 -10.83 11.11 7.61
C SER A 78 -10.63 10.02 8.67
N PRO A 79 -11.68 9.58 9.36
CA PRO A 79 -11.60 8.38 10.21
C PRO A 79 -11.12 7.17 9.41
N LEU A 80 -10.38 6.26 10.03
CA LEU A 80 -9.84 5.08 9.37
C LEU A 80 -10.87 4.31 8.52
N PRO A 81 -12.11 4.04 8.97
CA PRO A 81 -13.09 3.33 8.15
C PRO A 81 -13.57 4.09 6.91
N LEU A 82 -13.34 5.41 6.86
CA LEU A 82 -13.63 6.25 5.70
C LEU A 82 -12.43 6.47 4.78
N MET A 83 -11.26 5.97 5.16
CA MET A 83 -10.07 5.99 4.33
C MET A 83 -10.01 4.70 3.51
N ILE A 84 -9.98 4.84 2.19
CA ILE A 84 -9.91 3.70 1.26
C ILE A 84 -8.59 3.76 0.52
N ASP A 85 -7.83 2.69 0.64
CA ASP A 85 -6.64 2.47 -0.16
C ASP A 85 -7.05 2.24 -1.62
N ALA A 86 -6.43 2.98 -2.55
CA ALA A 86 -6.86 3.00 -3.94
C ALA A 86 -5.76 2.59 -4.91
N GLU A 87 -4.55 3.05 -4.68
CA GLU A 87 -3.46 2.87 -5.62
C GLU A 87 -2.17 2.56 -4.90
N ARG A 88 -1.39 1.66 -5.49
CA ARG A 88 -0.08 1.28 -4.98
C ARG A 88 0.93 1.16 -6.11
N TYR A 89 2.10 1.71 -5.87
CA TYR A 89 3.31 1.49 -6.63
C TYR A 89 4.38 0.92 -5.72
N LEU A 90 5.12 -0.06 -6.21
CA LEU A 90 6.22 -0.70 -5.50
C LEU A 90 7.35 -1.00 -6.47
N SER A 91 8.57 -0.57 -6.12
CA SER A 91 9.81 -0.98 -6.78
C SER A 91 10.78 -1.52 -5.74
N VAL A 92 11.23 -2.73 -5.93
CA VAL A 92 12.26 -3.36 -5.08
C VAL A 92 13.60 -3.20 -5.78
N GLU A 93 14.40 -2.25 -5.29
CA GLU A 93 15.73 -1.94 -5.84
C GLU A 93 16.77 -2.95 -5.31
N LYS A 94 16.59 -3.40 -4.07
CA LYS A 94 17.44 -4.36 -3.39
C LYS A 94 16.57 -5.29 -2.55
N PRO A 95 16.69 -6.62 -2.70
CA PRO A 95 15.94 -7.57 -1.89
C PRO A 95 16.15 -7.32 -0.39
N LEU A 96 15.06 -7.37 0.36
CA LEU A 96 15.13 -7.29 1.81
C LEU A 96 15.67 -8.61 2.40
N PRO A 97 16.52 -8.56 3.45
CA PRO A 97 16.92 -9.74 4.19
C PRO A 97 15.73 -10.37 4.92
N LEU A 98 15.84 -11.62 5.32
CA LEU A 98 14.79 -12.37 6.02
C LEU A 98 14.40 -11.77 7.37
N GLU A 99 15.31 -11.04 7.98
CA GLU A 99 15.12 -10.28 9.21
C GLU A 99 16.05 -9.07 9.21
N GLY A 100 15.68 -8.02 9.90
CA GLY A 100 16.51 -6.83 9.97
C GLY A 100 15.79 -5.60 10.49
N THR A 101 16.50 -4.49 10.38
CA THR A 101 15.96 -3.16 10.66
C THR A 101 16.14 -2.29 9.41
N VAL A 102 15.08 -1.63 9.03
CA VAL A 102 15.06 -0.66 7.93
C VAL A 102 14.61 0.71 8.44
N THR A 103 14.96 1.74 7.71
CA THR A 103 14.50 3.10 7.98
C THR A 103 13.52 3.51 6.88
N LEU A 104 12.37 4.03 7.30
CA LEU A 104 11.35 4.56 6.40
C LEU A 104 11.32 6.08 6.52
N GLN A 105 11.18 6.74 5.37
CA GLN A 105 10.78 8.13 5.30
C GLN A 105 9.67 8.29 4.27
N SER A 106 8.64 9.04 4.64
CA SER A 106 7.51 9.30 3.74
C SER A 106 7.29 10.80 3.59
N ARG A 107 6.72 11.20 2.45
CA ARG A 107 6.26 12.55 2.19
C ARG A 107 4.95 12.55 1.43
N ILE A 108 4.21 13.65 1.52
CA ILE A 108 3.03 13.87 0.70
C ILE A 108 3.49 14.41 -0.65
N VAL A 109 3.02 13.79 -1.71
CA VAL A 109 3.34 14.17 -3.09
C VAL A 109 2.12 14.62 -3.89
N GLY A 110 0.91 14.40 -3.38
CA GLY A 110 -0.33 14.85 -4.01
C GLY A 110 -1.47 14.98 -3.01
N VAL A 111 -2.23 16.07 -3.14
CA VAL A 111 -3.52 16.24 -2.43
C VAL A 111 -4.50 16.79 -3.46
N HIS A 112 -5.51 16.00 -3.79
CA HIS A 112 -6.42 16.29 -4.90
C HIS A 112 -7.88 16.30 -4.44
N PRO A 113 -8.64 17.33 -4.71
CA PRO A 113 -10.08 17.31 -4.50
C PRO A 113 -10.75 16.30 -5.46
N ARG A 114 -11.71 15.55 -4.96
CA ARG A 114 -12.46 14.54 -5.73
C ARG A 114 -13.96 14.67 -5.49
N GLY A 115 -14.52 15.80 -5.89
CA GLY A 115 -15.95 16.03 -5.75
C GLY A 115 -16.41 16.26 -4.31
N LYS A 116 -17.70 16.09 -4.06
CA LYS A 116 -18.34 16.40 -2.78
C LYS A 116 -17.87 15.48 -1.66
N GLY A 117 -17.15 16.03 -0.69
CA GLY A 117 -16.73 15.35 0.52
C GLY A 117 -15.63 14.30 0.32
N TYR A 118 -14.89 14.33 -0.80
CA TYR A 118 -13.80 13.42 -1.08
C TYR A 118 -12.50 14.17 -1.33
N GLY A 119 -11.42 13.64 -0.76
CA GLY A 119 -10.06 14.03 -1.09
C GLY A 119 -9.27 12.80 -1.51
N PHE A 120 -8.25 12.99 -2.34
CA PHE A 120 -7.30 11.95 -2.71
C PHE A 120 -5.91 12.41 -2.29
N VAL A 121 -5.24 11.61 -1.47
CA VAL A 121 -3.91 11.92 -0.92
C VAL A 121 -2.92 10.89 -1.42
N GLU A 122 -1.83 11.37 -1.98
CA GLU A 122 -0.73 10.57 -2.46
C GLU A 122 0.52 10.77 -1.60
N CYS A 123 1.14 9.65 -1.24
CA CYS A 123 2.37 9.61 -0.47
C CYS A 123 3.45 8.84 -1.23
N GLU A 124 4.69 9.28 -1.09
CA GLU A 124 5.89 8.54 -1.46
C GLU A 124 6.59 8.05 -0.20
N THR A 125 7.14 6.84 -0.24
CA THR A 125 7.90 6.25 0.86
C THR A 125 9.19 5.63 0.33
N LEU A 126 10.30 5.97 0.97
CA LEU A 126 11.59 5.31 0.78
C LEU A 126 11.86 4.37 1.95
N VAL A 127 12.36 3.19 1.65
CA VAL A 127 12.86 2.22 2.62
C VAL A 127 14.35 2.06 2.39
N THR A 128 15.14 2.39 3.39
CA THR A 128 16.61 2.27 3.34
C THR A 128 17.09 1.24 4.36
N ASP A 129 18.21 0.60 4.05
CA ASP A 129 18.92 -0.25 5.01
C ASP A 129 19.72 0.60 6.02
N LEU A 130 20.48 -0.08 6.87
CA LEU A 130 21.29 0.59 7.90
C LEU A 130 22.49 1.36 7.32
N ASP A 131 22.89 1.04 6.10
CA ASP A 131 23.97 1.74 5.37
C ASP A 131 23.42 2.96 4.61
N GLY A 132 22.11 3.17 4.62
CA GLY A 132 21.43 4.27 3.93
C GLY A 132 21.13 4.00 2.46
N GLU A 133 21.35 2.78 1.97
CA GLU A 133 21.01 2.40 0.61
C GLU A 133 19.51 2.16 0.46
N VAL A 134 18.94 2.66 -0.63
CA VAL A 134 17.51 2.46 -0.93
C VAL A 134 17.26 1.02 -1.33
N CYS A 135 16.46 0.33 -0.53
CA CYS A 135 16.01 -1.03 -0.81
C CYS A 135 14.67 -1.04 -1.56
N VAL A 136 13.76 -0.14 -1.20
CA VAL A 136 12.41 -0.13 -1.76
C VAL A 136 11.92 1.30 -1.95
N ARG A 137 11.25 1.54 -3.07
CA ARG A 137 10.48 2.75 -3.34
C ARG A 137 9.01 2.41 -3.44
N MET A 138 8.19 3.18 -2.77
CA MET A 138 6.74 2.99 -2.79
C MET A 138 6.03 4.31 -3.04
N ALA A 139 4.87 4.22 -3.67
CA ALA A 139 3.89 5.29 -3.65
C ALA A 139 2.51 4.70 -3.38
N ASN A 140 1.68 5.47 -2.68
CA ASN A 140 0.32 5.09 -2.38
C ASN A 140 -0.64 6.26 -2.54
N GLY A 141 -1.80 5.98 -3.09
CA GLY A 141 -2.93 6.89 -3.17
C GLY A 141 -4.09 6.40 -2.34
N SER A 142 -4.68 7.27 -1.53
CA SER A 142 -5.84 6.94 -0.70
C SER A 142 -6.96 7.93 -0.83
N PHE A 143 -8.19 7.44 -0.95
CA PHE A 143 -9.38 8.29 -0.83
C PHE A 143 -9.65 8.60 0.64
N ARG A 144 -9.88 9.88 0.91
CA ARG A 144 -10.34 10.43 2.18
C ARG A 144 -11.79 10.83 2.01
N ARG A 145 -12.72 10.06 2.60
CA ARG A 145 -14.16 10.30 2.52
C ARG A 145 -14.66 11.08 3.72
N GLY A 146 -15.79 11.78 3.58
CA GLY A 146 -16.41 12.53 4.68
C GLY A 146 -15.64 13.78 5.11
N VAL A 147 -14.73 14.27 4.31
CA VAL A 147 -13.85 15.40 4.63
C VAL A 147 -14.64 16.66 5.00
N GLN A 148 -15.73 16.96 4.28
CA GLN A 148 -16.57 18.13 4.55
C GLN A 148 -17.40 18.02 5.84
N VAL A 149 -17.58 16.82 6.36
CA VAL A 149 -18.35 16.53 7.58
C VAL A 149 -17.45 16.61 8.81
N LEU A 150 -16.14 16.51 8.63
CA LEU A 150 -15.17 16.31 9.71
C LEU A 150 -14.48 17.60 10.18
N GLY A 151 -14.88 18.76 9.68
CA GLY A 151 -14.38 20.04 10.17
C GLY A 151 -13.96 21.02 9.06
N ASP A 152 -13.57 22.20 9.48
CA ASP A 152 -13.16 23.32 8.65
C ASP A 152 -11.74 23.05 8.09
N ILE A 153 -11.66 22.17 7.11
CA ILE A 153 -10.45 22.03 6.34
C ILE A 153 -10.49 23.08 5.25
N GLU A 154 -9.52 23.98 5.24
CA GLU A 154 -9.31 24.89 4.12
C GLU A 154 -9.37 24.11 2.80
N PRO A 155 -10.05 24.64 1.77
CA PRO A 155 -10.13 23.97 0.50
C PRO A 155 -8.70 23.67 -0.01
N PHE A 156 -8.32 22.41 -0.03
CA PHE A 156 -7.04 22.03 -0.61
C PHE A 156 -7.15 22.08 -2.13
N THR A 157 -6.21 22.78 -2.73
CA THR A 157 -6.06 22.82 -4.18
C THR A 157 -4.93 21.85 -4.53
N GLY A 158 -5.28 20.66 -5.00
CA GLY A 158 -4.30 19.70 -5.44
C GLY A 158 -3.65 20.10 -6.76
N SER A 159 -2.47 19.60 -7.00
CA SER A 159 -1.88 19.59 -8.34
C SER A 159 -2.71 18.72 -9.27
N GLY A 160 -2.74 19.03 -10.54
CA GLY A 160 -3.54 18.31 -11.52
C GLY A 160 -3.06 16.89 -11.85
N GLN A 161 -1.87 16.48 -11.41
CA GLN A 161 -1.27 15.19 -11.76
C GLN A 161 -1.25 14.20 -10.58
N THR A 162 -1.60 12.96 -10.84
CA THR A 162 -1.59 11.84 -9.90
C THR A 162 -0.59 10.78 -10.36
N PHE A 163 -0.17 9.87 -9.49
CA PHE A 163 0.61 8.68 -9.87
C PHE A 163 -0.13 7.81 -10.89
N SER A 164 -1.45 7.76 -10.78
CA SER A 164 -2.24 6.96 -11.70
C SER A 164 -2.28 7.58 -13.09
N SER A 165 -1.80 6.83 -14.05
CA SER A 165 -2.21 7.01 -15.42
C SER A 165 -3.55 6.30 -15.62
N LYS A 166 -4.50 6.96 -16.26
CA LYS A 166 -5.74 6.31 -16.67
C LYS A 166 -5.40 5.17 -17.64
N ILE A 167 -5.47 3.95 -17.14
CA ILE A 167 -5.23 2.75 -17.96
C ILE A 167 -6.55 2.39 -18.62
N GLU A 168 -6.55 2.40 -19.95
CA GLU A 168 -7.70 1.89 -20.72
C GLU A 168 -7.63 0.37 -20.77
N VAL A 169 -8.73 -0.28 -20.41
CA VAL A 169 -8.85 -1.73 -20.55
C VAL A 169 -8.87 -2.07 -22.04
N PRO A 170 -7.96 -2.93 -22.54
CA PRO A 170 -7.95 -3.32 -23.93
C PRO A 170 -9.27 -3.95 -24.37
N GLY A 171 -9.78 -3.60 -25.54
CA GLY A 171 -11.02 -4.16 -26.11
C GLY A 171 -10.88 -5.60 -26.65
N LYS A 172 -9.83 -6.33 -26.30
CA LYS A 172 -9.59 -7.73 -26.68
C LYS A 172 -9.79 -8.68 -25.51
N MET A 173 -10.00 -9.96 -25.79
CA MET A 173 -9.98 -11.01 -24.77
C MET A 173 -8.60 -11.04 -24.07
N PRO A 174 -8.54 -11.32 -22.75
CA PRO A 174 -7.29 -11.45 -22.03
C PRO A 174 -6.48 -12.65 -22.58
N ASP A 175 -5.17 -12.52 -22.60
CA ASP A 175 -4.28 -13.60 -23.03
C ASP A 175 -4.23 -14.74 -21.97
N VAL A 176 -4.43 -14.41 -20.70
CA VAL A 176 -4.50 -15.35 -19.57
C VAL A 176 -5.53 -14.87 -18.56
N THR A 177 -6.30 -15.80 -18.00
CA THR A 177 -7.17 -15.58 -16.85
C THR A 177 -6.69 -16.42 -15.68
N LEU A 178 -6.45 -15.80 -14.54
CA LEU A 178 -6.02 -16.45 -13.30
C LEU A 178 -7.10 -16.29 -12.25
N GLU A 179 -7.38 -17.36 -11.52
CA GLU A 179 -8.41 -17.36 -10.48
C GLU A 179 -7.85 -17.90 -9.16
N THR A 180 -8.27 -17.31 -8.05
CA THR A 180 -7.99 -17.84 -6.71
C THR A 180 -9.21 -17.65 -5.81
N ARG A 181 -9.32 -18.50 -4.78
CA ARG A 181 -10.36 -18.38 -3.78
C ARG A 181 -9.81 -17.73 -2.53
N ILE A 182 -10.52 -16.76 -2.02
CA ILE A 182 -10.22 -16.10 -0.76
C ILE A 182 -10.90 -16.88 0.37
N SER A 183 -10.12 -17.20 1.41
CA SER A 183 -10.62 -17.88 2.60
C SER A 183 -11.58 -16.96 3.39
N VAL A 184 -12.58 -17.53 4.04
CA VAL A 184 -13.55 -16.77 4.87
C VAL A 184 -12.89 -16.03 6.03
N ASN A 185 -11.74 -16.47 6.49
CA ASN A 185 -10.96 -15.84 7.56
C ASN A 185 -9.72 -15.09 7.03
N GLN A 186 -9.66 -14.78 5.73
CA GLN A 186 -8.48 -14.16 5.13
C GLN A 186 -8.18 -12.80 5.73
N ALA A 187 -9.19 -11.98 5.96
CA ALA A 187 -9.03 -10.67 6.58
C ALA A 187 -8.45 -10.78 8.01
N GLN A 188 -8.93 -11.77 8.80
CA GLN A 188 -8.42 -12.03 10.14
C GLN A 188 -6.96 -12.49 10.15
N ILE A 189 -6.54 -13.25 9.13
CA ILE A 189 -5.13 -13.66 8.98
C ILE A 189 -4.29 -12.47 8.53
N TYR A 190 -4.70 -11.79 7.45
CA TYR A 190 -3.90 -10.73 6.86
C TYR A 190 -3.67 -9.55 7.82
N ARG A 191 -4.68 -9.15 8.62
CA ARG A 191 -4.53 -8.06 9.59
C ARG A 191 -3.37 -8.25 10.57
N LEU A 192 -2.97 -9.50 10.83
CA LEU A 192 -1.83 -9.82 11.70
C LEU A 192 -0.49 -9.37 11.09
N SER A 193 -0.46 -9.06 9.80
CA SER A 193 0.70 -8.44 9.14
C SER A 193 0.85 -6.94 9.44
N GLY A 194 -0.05 -6.35 10.25
CA GLY A 194 0.08 -4.98 10.74
C GLY A 194 -1.06 -4.03 10.38
N ASP A 195 -2.01 -4.43 9.54
CA ASP A 195 -3.17 -3.59 9.22
C ASP A 195 -4.37 -3.96 10.11
N TYR A 196 -4.49 -3.26 11.24
CA TYR A 196 -5.54 -3.48 12.24
C TYR A 196 -6.78 -2.60 12.03
N ASN A 197 -7.00 -2.01 10.85
CA ASN A 197 -8.19 -1.22 10.58
C ASN A 197 -9.45 -2.08 10.80
N ALA A 198 -10.31 -1.62 11.68
CA ALA A 198 -11.55 -2.32 12.07
C ALA A 198 -12.53 -2.56 10.91
N LEU A 199 -12.42 -1.77 9.84
CA LEU A 199 -13.19 -1.92 8.60
C LEU A 199 -13.21 -3.36 8.06
N HIS A 200 -12.16 -4.11 8.33
CA HIS A 200 -11.93 -5.43 7.75
C HIS A 200 -12.44 -6.59 8.63
N VAL A 201 -12.89 -6.30 9.86
CA VAL A 201 -13.31 -7.35 10.82
C VAL A 201 -14.51 -6.98 11.67
N ASP A 202 -14.81 -5.70 11.85
CA ASP A 202 -15.90 -5.22 12.68
C ASP A 202 -17.09 -4.74 11.81
N PRO A 203 -18.27 -5.38 11.91
CA PRO A 203 -19.46 -4.97 11.17
C PRO A 203 -19.88 -3.52 11.45
N ALA A 204 -19.69 -3.01 12.66
CA ALA A 204 -20.04 -1.63 12.98
C ALA A 204 -19.12 -0.63 12.27
N ALA A 205 -17.81 -0.93 12.21
CA ALA A 205 -16.85 -0.12 11.45
C ALA A 205 -17.11 -0.20 9.95
N ALA A 206 -17.48 -1.37 9.43
CA ALA A 206 -17.82 -1.56 8.02
C ALA A 206 -19.06 -0.73 7.65
N ASN A 207 -20.13 -0.80 8.45
CA ASN A 207 -21.34 -0.01 8.24
C ASN A 207 -21.08 1.50 8.32
N PHE A 208 -20.26 1.95 9.27
CA PHE A 208 -19.81 3.34 9.33
C PHE A 208 -19.03 3.73 8.06
N GLY A 209 -18.23 2.80 7.53
CA GLY A 209 -17.51 2.95 6.26
C GLY A 209 -18.40 2.90 5.02
N GLY A 210 -19.70 2.62 5.15
CA GLY A 210 -20.67 2.52 4.05
C GLY A 210 -20.66 1.16 3.34
N PHE A 211 -20.21 0.11 4.02
CA PHE A 211 -20.24 -1.27 3.54
C PHE A 211 -21.23 -2.10 4.36
N GLU A 212 -21.92 -3.05 3.74
CA GLU A 212 -22.89 -3.93 4.41
C GLU A 212 -22.20 -4.90 5.39
N GLU A 213 -20.97 -5.31 5.08
CA GLU A 213 -20.16 -6.23 5.88
C GLU A 213 -18.67 -5.87 5.80
N PRO A 214 -17.81 -6.39 6.70
CA PRO A 214 -16.37 -6.20 6.61
C PRO A 214 -15.81 -6.64 5.26
N ILE A 215 -14.99 -5.79 4.67
CA ILE A 215 -14.37 -6.04 3.37
C ILE A 215 -12.93 -6.56 3.53
N LEU A 216 -12.44 -7.31 2.54
CA LEU A 216 -11.04 -7.70 2.52
C LEU A 216 -10.12 -6.47 2.36
N HIS A 217 -8.94 -6.50 2.97
CA HIS A 217 -7.92 -5.48 2.78
C HIS A 217 -7.51 -5.37 1.31
N GLY A 218 -7.45 -4.16 0.79
CA GLY A 218 -6.97 -3.91 -0.58
C GLY A 218 -5.55 -4.45 -0.80
N LEU A 219 -4.67 -4.28 0.19
CA LEU A 219 -3.29 -4.81 0.13
C LEU A 219 -3.23 -6.34 0.17
N CYS A 220 -4.18 -7.01 0.81
CA CYS A 220 -4.31 -8.46 0.74
C CYS A 220 -4.66 -8.90 -0.68
N THR A 221 -5.62 -8.23 -1.31
CA THR A 221 -5.99 -8.49 -2.71
C THR A 221 -4.79 -8.28 -3.64
N LEU A 222 -4.04 -7.18 -3.46
CA LEU A 222 -2.82 -6.92 -4.22
C LEU A 222 -1.80 -8.05 -4.05
N GLY A 223 -1.60 -8.52 -2.81
CA GLY A 223 -0.69 -9.62 -2.52
C GLY A 223 -1.11 -10.94 -3.20
N HIS A 224 -2.40 -11.27 -3.18
CA HIS A 224 -2.94 -12.43 -3.91
C HIS A 224 -2.70 -12.32 -5.42
N VAL A 225 -2.95 -11.14 -6.00
CA VAL A 225 -2.70 -10.88 -7.42
C VAL A 225 -1.21 -11.04 -7.74
N ALA A 226 -0.33 -10.45 -6.94
CA ALA A 226 1.11 -10.58 -7.12
C ALA A 226 1.59 -12.04 -7.01
N ASN A 227 1.02 -12.81 -6.07
CA ASN A 227 1.33 -14.24 -5.92
C ASN A 227 0.94 -15.05 -7.16
N MET A 228 -0.24 -14.79 -7.72
CA MET A 228 -0.69 -15.44 -8.96
C MET A 228 0.19 -15.07 -10.16
N LEU A 229 0.52 -13.78 -10.30
CA LEU A 229 1.35 -13.30 -11.42
C LEU A 229 2.77 -13.86 -11.34
N LEU A 230 3.36 -13.89 -10.14
CA LEU A 230 4.67 -14.47 -9.90
C LEU A 230 4.73 -15.94 -10.31
N GLY A 231 3.72 -16.72 -9.94
CA GLY A 231 3.62 -18.12 -10.32
C GLY A 231 3.42 -18.35 -11.83
N ALA A 232 2.60 -17.51 -12.46
CA ALA A 232 2.23 -17.69 -13.85
C ALA A 232 3.30 -17.21 -14.86
N PHE A 233 3.99 -16.10 -14.55
CA PHE A 233 4.84 -15.42 -15.51
C PHE A 233 6.33 -15.40 -15.17
N CYS A 234 6.69 -15.58 -13.90
CA CYS A 234 8.07 -15.47 -13.44
C CYS A 234 8.67 -16.81 -13.03
N GLY A 235 7.99 -17.95 -13.31
CA GLY A 235 8.42 -19.28 -12.85
C GLY A 235 8.61 -19.34 -11.32
N GLY A 236 8.00 -18.36 -10.63
CA GLY A 236 8.23 -18.10 -9.22
C GLY A 236 9.51 -17.32 -8.90
N GLU A 237 10.29 -16.87 -9.87
CA GLU A 237 11.45 -16.01 -9.62
C GLU A 237 10.99 -14.59 -9.28
N SER A 238 11.51 -14.04 -8.18
CA SER A 238 11.14 -12.70 -7.69
C SER A 238 11.84 -11.54 -8.41
N LYS A 239 12.58 -11.83 -9.47
CA LYS A 239 13.22 -10.81 -10.31
C LYS A 239 12.25 -10.40 -11.42
N LEU A 240 11.49 -9.36 -11.14
CA LEU A 240 10.77 -8.57 -12.13
C LEU A 240 11.55 -7.30 -12.41
#